data_19f306cb78822f2af1642b847c63330f
#
_entry.id   19f306cb78822f2af1642b847c63330f
#
_cell.length_a   1.000
_cell.length_b   1.000
_cell.length_c   1.000
_cell.angle_alpha   90.00
_cell.angle_beta   90.00
_cell.angle_gamma   90.00
#
_symmetry.space_group_name_H-M   'P 1'
#
loop_
_entity.id
_entity.type
_entity.pdbx_description
1 polymer ?
#
loop_
_entity_poly.entity_id
_entity_poly.type
_entity_poly.pdbx_seq_one_letter_code
_entity_poly.pdbx_strand_id
1 'polypeptide(L)' 'MAMIDQALLIELDRHPSSTADELSAYLRDEAPRAAILRWLRAHDGWLVVREAMRWRLSPQGERFLTALD' A
#
# COMPACT_ATOMS: atom_id res chain seq x y z
N MET A 1 -3.60 13.08 9.39
CA MET A 1 -2.49 13.17 8.42
C MET A 1 -2.43 11.93 7.57
N ALA A 2 -2.26 12.10 6.29
CA ALA A 2 -2.26 10.99 5.33
C ALA A 2 -0.87 10.44 5.07
N MET A 3 -0.02 10.41 6.09
CA MET A 3 1.36 9.97 5.93
C MET A 3 1.45 8.49 5.56
N ILE A 4 0.62 7.66 6.19
CA ILE A 4 0.64 6.23 5.92
C ILE A 4 0.17 5.95 4.49
N ASP A 5 -0.79 6.73 3.99
CA ASP A 5 -1.31 6.55 2.64
C ASP A 5 -0.19 6.72 1.61
N GLN A 6 0.53 7.82 1.70
CA GLN A 6 1.60 8.12 0.77
C GLN A 6 2.73 7.09 0.88
N ALA A 7 3.11 6.75 2.11
CA ALA A 7 4.18 5.78 2.33
C ALA A 7 3.84 4.42 1.74
N LEU A 8 2.61 3.94 1.94
CA LEU A 8 2.20 2.65 1.41
C LEU A 8 2.12 2.66 -0.11
N LEU A 9 1.61 3.74 -0.69
CA LEU A 9 1.54 3.84 -2.15
C LEU A 9 2.93 3.82 -2.77
N ILE A 10 3.88 4.53 -2.15
CA ILE A 10 5.26 4.56 -2.64
C ILE A 10 5.90 3.19 -2.56
N GLU A 11 5.72 2.49 -1.44
CA GLU A 11 6.33 1.17 -1.28
C GLU A 11 5.71 0.15 -2.23
N LEU A 12 4.41 0.24 -2.47
CA LEU A 12 3.76 -0.65 -3.43
C LEU A 12 4.21 -0.37 -4.85
N ASP A 13 4.54 0.88 -5.16
CA ASP A 13 5.08 1.24 -6.47
C ASP A 13 6.49 0.66 -6.65
N ARG A 14 7.30 0.73 -5.60
CA ARG A 14 8.68 0.21 -5.63
C ARG A 14 8.73 -1.31 -5.61
N HIS A 15 7.78 -1.93 -4.91
CA HIS A 15 7.75 -3.37 -4.69
C HIS A 15 6.39 -3.92 -5.07
N PRO A 16 6.09 -4.02 -6.37
CA PRO A 16 4.81 -4.57 -6.81
C PRO A 16 4.63 -5.99 -6.30
N SER A 17 3.42 -6.34 -5.94
CA SER A 17 3.10 -7.67 -5.45
C SER A 17 3.75 -7.98 -4.11
N SER A 18 3.49 -7.13 -3.11
CA SER A 18 4.04 -7.28 -1.76
C SER A 18 2.99 -7.82 -0.81
N THR A 19 3.44 -8.64 0.15
CA THR A 19 2.58 -9.05 1.27
C THR A 19 2.53 -7.95 2.32
N ALA A 20 1.55 -8.04 3.23
CA ALA A 20 1.49 -7.10 4.34
C ALA A 20 2.73 -7.16 5.21
N ASP A 21 3.29 -8.36 5.39
CA ASP A 21 4.52 -8.52 6.16
C ASP A 21 5.71 -7.84 5.48
N GLU A 22 5.80 -7.96 4.16
CA GLU A 22 6.84 -7.29 3.41
C GLU A 22 6.70 -5.77 3.51
N LEU A 23 5.48 -5.26 3.39
CA LEU A 23 5.23 -3.83 3.51
C LEU A 23 5.58 -3.32 4.90
N SER A 24 5.28 -4.11 5.93
CA SER A 24 5.65 -3.75 7.29
C SER A 24 7.17 -3.64 7.44
N ALA A 25 7.90 -4.56 6.81
CA ALA A 25 9.36 -4.53 6.85
C ALA A 25 9.91 -3.31 6.11
N TYR A 26 9.33 -2.95 4.97
CA TYR A 26 9.79 -1.79 4.19
C TYR A 26 9.53 -0.50 4.93
N LEU A 27 8.41 -0.39 5.63
CA LEU A 27 8.04 0.80 6.39
C LEU A 27 8.69 0.85 7.77
N ARG A 28 9.23 -0.28 8.21
CA ARG A 28 9.90 -0.39 9.51
C ARG A 28 8.96 0.03 10.64
N ASP A 29 9.30 1.08 11.37
CA ASP A 29 8.54 1.52 12.53
C ASP A 29 7.49 2.58 12.20
N GLU A 30 7.32 2.92 10.93
CA GLU A 30 6.38 3.97 10.55
C GLU A 30 4.93 3.55 10.74
N ALA A 31 4.64 2.25 10.59
CA ALA A 31 3.28 1.77 10.77
C ALA A 31 3.31 0.30 11.20
N PRO A 32 2.49 -0.08 12.18
CA PRO A 32 2.39 -1.48 12.57
C PRO A 32 1.63 -2.28 11.51
N ARG A 33 1.89 -3.59 11.49
CA ARG A 33 1.28 -4.49 10.51
C ARG A 33 -0.26 -4.39 10.51
N ALA A 34 -0.84 -4.26 11.70
CA ALA A 34 -2.30 -4.17 11.81
C ALA A 34 -2.85 -2.94 11.11
N ALA A 35 -2.17 -1.81 11.22
CA ALA A 35 -2.58 -0.59 10.54
C ALA A 35 -2.43 -0.72 9.03
N ILE A 36 -1.37 -1.37 8.57
CA ILE A 36 -1.13 -1.62 7.15
C ILE A 36 -2.25 -2.48 6.58
N LEU A 37 -2.59 -3.58 7.26
CA LEU A 37 -3.68 -4.45 6.81
C LEU A 37 -5.01 -3.74 6.78
N ARG A 38 -5.28 -2.91 7.79
CA ARG A 38 -6.52 -2.14 7.82
C ARG A 38 -6.61 -1.20 6.63
N TRP A 39 -5.51 -0.53 6.33
CA TRP A 39 -5.46 0.38 5.20
C TRP A 39 -5.65 -0.36 3.88
N LEU A 40 -4.95 -1.48 3.71
CA LEU A 40 -5.05 -2.28 2.49
C LEU A 40 -6.48 -2.75 2.26
N ARG A 41 -7.13 -3.27 3.30
CA ARG A 41 -8.49 -3.75 3.19
C ARG A 41 -9.48 -2.64 2.89
N ALA A 42 -9.24 -1.46 3.45
CA ALA A 42 -10.11 -0.32 3.22
C ALA A 42 -10.01 0.21 1.78
N HIS A 43 -8.88 -0.02 1.13
CA HIS A 43 -8.64 0.48 -0.22
C HIS A 43 -8.63 -0.63 -1.28
N ASP A 44 -8.96 -1.86 -0.87
CA ASP A 44 -9.01 -3.00 -1.78
C ASP A 44 -10.11 -2.77 -2.83
N GLY A 45 -9.76 -2.97 -4.07
CA GLY A 45 -10.68 -2.73 -5.18
C GLY A 45 -10.73 -1.28 -5.62
N TRP A 46 -9.96 -0.41 -4.99
CA TRP A 46 -9.87 1.01 -5.34
C TRP A 46 -8.43 1.38 -5.66
N LEU A 47 -7.63 1.71 -4.65
CA LEU A 47 -6.23 2.09 -4.87
C LEU A 47 -5.31 0.88 -4.97
N VAL A 48 -5.69 -0.24 -4.38
CA VAL A 48 -4.91 -1.47 -4.38
C VAL A 48 -5.80 -2.63 -4.76
N VAL A 49 -5.17 -3.71 -5.21
CA VAL A 49 -5.85 -4.98 -5.46
C VAL A 49 -5.04 -6.10 -4.84
N ARG A 50 -5.75 -7.11 -4.39
CA ARG A 50 -5.13 -8.26 -3.75
C ARG A 50 -5.17 -9.46 -4.70
N GLU A 51 -4.03 -10.15 -4.79
CA GLU A 51 -3.93 -11.43 -5.49
C GLU A 51 -3.33 -12.43 -4.51
N ALA A 52 -4.15 -13.38 -4.06
CA ALA A 52 -3.78 -14.30 -2.99
C ALA A 52 -3.43 -13.49 -1.73
N MET A 53 -2.21 -13.57 -1.26
CA MET A 53 -1.79 -12.83 -0.07
C MET A 53 -0.94 -11.61 -0.40
N ARG A 54 -0.87 -11.26 -1.68
CA ARG A 54 -0.03 -10.15 -2.12
C ARG A 54 -0.88 -9.00 -2.61
N TRP A 55 -0.36 -7.80 -2.44
CA TRP A 55 -1.04 -6.56 -2.80
C TRP A 55 -0.23 -5.80 -3.85
N ARG A 56 -0.93 -5.11 -4.71
CA ARG A 56 -0.29 -4.24 -5.70
C ARG A 56 -1.19 -3.02 -5.94
N LEU A 57 -0.60 -1.98 -6.53
CA LEU A 57 -1.40 -0.82 -6.91
C LEU A 57 -2.33 -1.17 -8.06
N SER A 58 -3.56 -0.66 -7.97
CA SER A 58 -4.47 -0.67 -9.10
C SER A 58 -4.08 0.45 -10.06
N PRO A 59 -4.63 0.47 -11.28
CA PRO A 59 -4.42 1.63 -12.16
C PRO A 59 -4.85 2.94 -11.52
N GLN A 60 -5.92 2.92 -10.71
CA GLN A 60 -6.36 4.09 -9.97
C GLN A 60 -5.35 4.48 -8.91
N GLY A 61 -4.73 3.50 -8.24
CA GLY A 61 -3.69 3.76 -7.25
C GLY A 61 -2.47 4.40 -7.87
N GLU A 62 -2.08 3.94 -9.06
CA GLU A 62 -0.95 4.52 -9.77
C GLU A 62 -1.22 5.98 -10.13
N ARG A 63 -2.42 6.26 -10.63
CA ARG A 63 -2.79 7.63 -10.97
C ARG A 63 -2.87 8.51 -9.73
N PHE A 64 -3.37 7.97 -8.64
CA PHE A 64 -3.45 8.70 -7.38
C PHE A 64 -2.05 9.06 -6.88
N LEU A 65 -1.12 8.11 -6.94
CA LEU A 65 0.26 8.37 -6.53
C LEU A 65 0.91 9.44 -7.40
N THR A 66 0.71 9.37 -8.71
CA THR A 66 1.24 10.37 -9.62
C THR A 66 0.69 11.75 -9.30
N ALA A 67 -0.58 11.84 -8.93
CA ALA A 67 -1.21 13.11 -8.59
C ALA A 67 -0.68 13.71 -7.28
N LEU A 68 -0.09 12.90 -6.41
CA LEU A 68 0.51 13.38 -5.17
C LEU A 68 1.84 14.10 -5.42
N ASP A 69 2.47 13.83 -6.52
CA ASP A 69 3.70 14.50 -6.90
C ASP A 69 3.36 15.86 -7.54
#